data_a9c49edc3de7cdc4bf8a1c443f02d2f8
#
_entry.id   a9c49edc3de7cdc4bf8a1c443f02d2f8
#
_cell.length_a   1.000
_cell.length_b   1.000
_cell.length_c   1.000
_cell.angle_alpha   90.00
_cell.angle_beta   90.00
_cell.angle_gamma   90.00
#
_symmetry.space_group_name_H-M   'P 1'
#
loop_
_entity.id
_entity.type
_entity.pdbx_description
1 polymer ?
#
loop_
_entity_poly.entity_id
_entity_poly.type
_entity_poly.pdbx_seq_one_letter_code
_entity_poly.pdbx_strand_id
1 'polypeptide(L)'
;DYDSDGCQDSNEDTDDDNDGVADISDDCDADISSNLGWTSVQATTDHDEDGCQDSLEDLDDDDDGVADLSPDLCQTGDRGWTSVPATTYHDEDGCIDASIEDLDDDNDGIADLSPDNCQTGLLGWISTSITDYDSDGCQDSSSEDDDDDNDDVINSLDACPTGVLLWTSVQATTDHDEDGCKDDDAEDPDDDDDGVTDLHPDVCQTGVLGWTSNSGTDYDGDGCRDSDAEEIDDDNDGVLDDSDACNATVSGNLG
;
A
#
# COMPACT_ATOMS: atom_id res chain seq x y z
N ASP A 1 -17.50 -56.60 -3.48
CA ASP A 1 -18.50 -56.36 -2.42
C ASP A 1 -17.75 -55.69 -1.27
N TYR A 2 -17.48 -54.43 -1.53
CA TYR A 2 -16.60 -53.61 -0.71
C TYR A 2 -17.30 -53.18 0.60
N ASP A 3 -18.49 -52.71 0.48
CA ASP A 3 -19.35 -52.31 1.62
C ASP A 3 -20.05 -53.46 2.29
N SER A 4 -19.98 -54.69 1.72
CA SER A 4 -20.60 -55.91 2.20
C SER A 4 -22.13 -55.95 2.13
N ASP A 5 -22.74 -55.27 1.16
CA ASP A 5 -24.18 -55.26 0.92
C ASP A 5 -24.66 -56.46 0.12
N GLY A 6 -23.77 -57.14 -0.56
CA GLY A 6 -24.00 -58.38 -1.32
C GLY A 6 -24.07 -58.17 -2.82
N CYS A 7 -23.87 -56.96 -3.34
CA CYS A 7 -23.74 -56.64 -4.72
C CYS A 7 -22.28 -56.86 -5.19
N GLN A 8 -22.04 -56.84 -6.47
CA GLN A 8 -20.71 -57.02 -7.02
C GLN A 8 -20.23 -55.70 -7.63
N ASP A 9 -19.22 -55.09 -7.04
CA ASP A 9 -18.65 -53.80 -7.36
C ASP A 9 -18.39 -53.59 -8.86
N SER A 10 -18.02 -54.60 -9.58
CA SER A 10 -17.64 -54.47 -11.00
C SER A 10 -18.80 -54.31 -11.99
N ASN A 11 -20.07 -54.57 -11.59
CA ASN A 11 -21.19 -54.59 -12.53
C ASN A 11 -22.61 -54.53 -11.96
N GLU A 12 -22.81 -54.65 -10.67
CA GLU A 12 -24.12 -54.68 -10.01
C GLU A 12 -24.27 -53.53 -9.03
N ASP A 13 -23.20 -53.13 -8.41
CA ASP A 13 -23.11 -51.99 -7.56
C ASP A 13 -22.85 -50.71 -8.35
N THR A 14 -23.28 -49.59 -7.92
CA THR A 14 -23.10 -48.28 -8.53
C THR A 14 -22.73 -47.22 -7.50
N ASP A 15 -22.45 -47.65 -6.26
CA ASP A 15 -22.04 -46.87 -5.10
C ASP A 15 -21.33 -47.86 -4.18
N ASP A 16 -20.05 -48.15 -4.53
CA ASP A 16 -19.30 -49.31 -4.02
C ASP A 16 -19.00 -49.23 -2.53
N ASP A 17 -19.04 -48.05 -1.90
CA ASP A 17 -18.80 -47.82 -0.49
C ASP A 17 -20.04 -47.35 0.30
N ASN A 18 -21.15 -47.07 -0.42
CA ASN A 18 -22.44 -46.64 0.13
C ASN A 18 -22.37 -45.28 0.87
N ASP A 19 -21.53 -44.36 0.41
CA ASP A 19 -21.46 -43.01 0.96
C ASP A 19 -22.57 -42.08 0.43
N GLY A 20 -23.20 -42.45 -0.69
CA GLY A 20 -24.29 -41.75 -1.33
C GLY A 20 -23.87 -41.01 -2.62
N VAL A 21 -22.60 -41.04 -3.00
CA VAL A 21 -22.07 -40.59 -4.30
C VAL A 21 -21.92 -41.84 -5.18
N ALA A 22 -22.26 -41.74 -6.44
CA ALA A 22 -22.17 -42.89 -7.33
C ALA A 22 -20.77 -43.02 -7.93
N ASP A 23 -20.22 -44.26 -8.08
CA ASP A 23 -18.87 -44.55 -8.55
C ASP A 23 -18.41 -43.73 -9.77
N ILE A 24 -19.31 -43.37 -10.66
CA ILE A 24 -18.98 -42.54 -11.84
C ILE A 24 -18.67 -41.07 -11.52
N SER A 25 -19.01 -40.63 -10.33
CA SER A 25 -18.86 -39.25 -9.84
C SER A 25 -18.09 -39.20 -8.54
N ASP A 26 -17.59 -40.35 -8.12
CA ASP A 26 -16.89 -40.56 -6.86
C ASP A 26 -15.41 -40.80 -7.18
N ASP A 27 -14.57 -39.89 -6.70
CA ASP A 27 -13.12 -39.98 -6.86
C ASP A 27 -12.49 -40.93 -5.84
N CYS A 28 -13.26 -41.30 -4.80
CA CYS A 28 -12.86 -42.22 -3.70
C CYS A 28 -13.69 -43.49 -3.61
N ASP A 29 -14.25 -43.96 -4.71
CA ASP A 29 -15.26 -45.05 -4.86
C ASP A 29 -14.97 -46.39 -4.13
N ALA A 30 -13.75 -46.60 -3.69
CA ALA A 30 -13.37 -47.83 -2.98
C ALA A 30 -12.03 -47.74 -2.23
N ASP A 31 -11.68 -46.56 -1.74
CA ASP A 31 -10.30 -46.26 -1.36
C ASP A 31 -9.83 -46.93 -0.07
N ILE A 32 -10.54 -46.88 1.01
CA ILE A 32 -10.03 -47.41 2.25
C ILE A 32 -11.12 -48.14 3.02
N SER A 33 -10.97 -49.47 3.11
CA SER A 33 -11.87 -50.35 3.88
C SER A 33 -12.06 -49.92 5.36
N SER A 34 -11.40 -48.89 5.84
CA SER A 34 -11.60 -48.31 7.17
C SER A 34 -12.54 -47.13 7.18
N ASN A 35 -12.96 -46.64 6.01
CA ASN A 35 -13.79 -45.45 5.85
C ASN A 35 -15.27 -45.72 5.54
N LEU A 36 -15.68 -46.98 5.59
CA LEU A 36 -17.07 -47.37 5.37
C LEU A 36 -18.01 -46.83 6.46
N GLY A 37 -19.22 -46.43 6.03
CA GLY A 37 -20.30 -46.07 6.97
C GLY A 37 -20.42 -44.59 7.29
N TRP A 38 -19.80 -43.74 6.55
CA TRP A 38 -20.07 -42.32 6.52
C TRP A 38 -21.10 -42.02 5.41
N THR A 39 -21.44 -40.78 5.22
CA THR A 39 -22.32 -40.32 4.12
C THR A 39 -21.84 -38.97 3.67
N SER A 40 -21.70 -38.81 2.37
CA SER A 40 -21.37 -37.54 1.74
C SER A 40 -22.42 -36.48 2.06
N VAL A 41 -22.00 -35.42 2.67
CA VAL A 41 -22.83 -34.26 3.03
C VAL A 41 -21.99 -33.00 2.89
N GLN A 42 -22.22 -32.22 1.82
CA GLN A 42 -21.52 -31.01 1.46
C GLN A 42 -21.19 -30.05 2.63
N ALA A 43 -22.08 -29.93 3.58
CA ALA A 43 -21.88 -28.99 4.69
C ALA A 43 -21.00 -29.49 5.81
N THR A 44 -20.58 -30.77 5.79
CA THR A 44 -19.98 -31.39 6.99
C THR A 44 -18.97 -32.49 6.78
N THR A 45 -18.94 -33.17 5.66
CA THR A 45 -18.13 -34.38 5.46
C THR A 45 -17.50 -34.54 4.10
N ASP A 46 -17.93 -33.77 3.11
CA ASP A 46 -17.53 -33.85 1.72
C ASP A 46 -17.91 -32.48 1.08
N HIS A 47 -16.99 -31.54 1.16
CA HIS A 47 -17.29 -30.16 0.83
C HIS A 47 -17.52 -29.92 -0.65
N ASP A 48 -16.73 -30.54 -1.50
CA ASP A 48 -16.80 -30.39 -2.95
C ASP A 48 -17.76 -31.39 -3.62
N GLU A 49 -18.25 -32.39 -2.86
CA GLU A 49 -19.20 -33.45 -3.33
C GLU A 49 -18.54 -34.40 -4.33
N ASP A 50 -17.25 -34.72 -4.14
CA ASP A 50 -16.49 -35.64 -5.00
C ASP A 50 -16.50 -37.09 -4.52
N GLY A 51 -17.07 -37.38 -3.32
CA GLY A 51 -17.15 -38.70 -2.69
C GLY A 51 -15.97 -39.02 -1.77
N CYS A 52 -15.03 -38.12 -1.59
CA CYS A 52 -13.96 -38.27 -0.63
C CYS A 52 -14.32 -37.63 0.72
N GLN A 53 -13.91 -38.22 1.81
CA GLN A 53 -14.22 -37.65 3.13
C GLN A 53 -13.16 -36.64 3.56
N ASP A 54 -13.54 -35.35 3.72
CA ASP A 54 -12.70 -34.20 4.09
C ASP A 54 -11.72 -34.50 5.24
N SER A 55 -12.13 -35.28 6.23
CA SER A 55 -11.33 -35.51 7.44
C SER A 55 -10.30 -36.62 7.30
N LEU A 56 -10.29 -37.39 6.23
CA LEU A 56 -9.53 -38.65 6.14
C LEU A 56 -8.80 -38.89 4.80
N GLU A 57 -9.50 -38.89 3.70
CA GLU A 57 -8.98 -39.29 2.39
C GLU A 57 -8.90 -38.16 1.41
N ASP A 58 -9.71 -37.15 1.57
CA ASP A 58 -9.58 -35.91 0.82
C ASP A 58 -8.34 -35.14 1.26
N LEU A 59 -7.65 -34.53 0.34
CA LEU A 59 -6.45 -33.75 0.55
C LEU A 59 -6.59 -32.33 0.00
N ASP A 60 -7.76 -32.00 -0.57
CA ASP A 60 -8.09 -30.73 -1.22
C ASP A 60 -9.61 -30.56 -1.17
N ASP A 61 -10.13 -30.29 0.03
CA ASP A 61 -11.56 -30.34 0.41
C ASP A 61 -12.49 -29.47 -0.44
N ASP A 62 -11.98 -28.52 -1.26
CA ASP A 62 -12.79 -27.66 -2.12
C ASP A 62 -12.42 -27.74 -3.62
N ASP A 63 -11.48 -28.64 -3.98
CA ASP A 63 -10.99 -28.93 -5.34
C ASP A 63 -10.50 -27.68 -6.07
N ASP A 64 -9.87 -26.76 -5.34
CA ASP A 64 -9.28 -25.55 -5.91
C ASP A 64 -7.88 -25.79 -6.51
N GLY A 65 -7.24 -26.91 -6.20
CA GLY A 65 -5.91 -27.33 -6.63
C GLY A 65 -4.77 -26.96 -5.66
N VAL A 66 -5.10 -26.45 -4.48
CA VAL A 66 -4.19 -26.25 -3.35
C VAL A 66 -4.57 -27.24 -2.26
N ALA A 67 -3.62 -28.04 -1.78
CA ALA A 67 -3.93 -29.06 -0.80
C ALA A 67 -4.07 -28.49 0.61
N ASP A 68 -5.04 -28.99 1.40
CA ASP A 68 -5.38 -28.57 2.78
C ASP A 68 -4.20 -28.45 3.73
N LEU A 69 -3.16 -29.20 3.52
CA LEU A 69 -1.96 -29.19 4.36
C LEU A 69 -1.00 -28.07 3.92
N SER A 70 -1.31 -26.82 4.27
CA SER A 70 -0.46 -25.65 4.01
C SER A 70 0.18 -25.62 2.58
N PRO A 71 -0.02 -24.60 1.81
CA PRO A 71 -0.35 -23.25 2.28
C PRO A 71 -1.84 -22.91 2.40
N ASP A 72 -2.76 -23.80 2.11
CA ASP A 72 -4.19 -23.51 2.04
C ASP A 72 -4.77 -23.00 3.37
N LEU A 73 -5.26 -21.76 3.36
CA LEU A 73 -5.96 -21.11 4.46
C LEU A 73 -7.49 -21.20 4.34
N CYS A 74 -7.98 -21.53 3.14
CA CYS A 74 -9.40 -21.62 2.80
C CYS A 74 -9.86 -23.05 2.46
N GLN A 75 -9.39 -24.07 3.14
CA GLN A 75 -9.58 -25.51 2.91
C GLN A 75 -11.00 -25.95 2.52
N THR A 76 -12.01 -25.20 2.88
CA THR A 76 -13.41 -25.39 2.49
C THR A 76 -13.95 -24.08 1.94
N GLY A 77 -13.23 -23.50 1.02
CA GLY A 77 -13.52 -22.21 0.40
C GLY A 77 -14.60 -22.25 -0.67
N ASP A 78 -14.58 -21.26 -1.55
CA ASP A 78 -15.47 -21.17 -2.70
C ASP A 78 -15.09 -22.23 -3.74
N ARG A 79 -16.04 -23.02 -4.20
CA ARG A 79 -15.84 -24.14 -5.16
C ARG A 79 -15.99 -23.72 -6.61
N GLY A 80 -15.45 -24.53 -7.51
CA GLY A 80 -15.66 -24.41 -8.96
C GLY A 80 -14.75 -23.39 -9.64
N TRP A 81 -13.65 -23.08 -9.01
CA TRP A 81 -12.53 -22.34 -9.59
C TRP A 81 -11.25 -23.19 -9.53
N THR A 82 -10.15 -22.68 -9.99
CA THR A 82 -8.85 -23.35 -9.89
C THR A 82 -7.79 -22.31 -9.62
N SER A 83 -6.95 -22.59 -8.66
CA SER A 83 -5.83 -21.76 -8.25
C SER A 83 -4.85 -21.55 -9.40
N VAL A 84 -4.75 -20.30 -9.85
CA VAL A 84 -3.78 -19.89 -10.87
C VAL A 84 -3.02 -18.68 -10.34
N PRO A 85 -1.78 -18.86 -9.88
CA PRO A 85 -0.98 -17.77 -9.33
C PRO A 85 -1.00 -16.51 -10.20
N ALA A 86 -1.12 -15.33 -9.57
CA ALA A 86 -1.20 -14.01 -10.21
C ALA A 86 -2.46 -13.76 -11.07
N THR A 87 -3.50 -14.59 -10.97
CA THR A 87 -4.76 -14.37 -11.70
C THR A 87 -6.02 -14.62 -10.92
N THR A 88 -6.01 -15.53 -9.97
CA THR A 88 -7.16 -15.90 -9.16
C THR A 88 -6.80 -15.99 -7.68
N TYR A 89 -5.50 -16.03 -7.40
CA TYR A 89 -4.99 -16.10 -6.05
C TYR A 89 -3.53 -15.63 -6.06
N HIS A 90 -3.29 -14.45 -5.49
CA HIS A 90 -2.03 -13.74 -5.67
C HIS A 90 -0.93 -14.24 -4.72
N ASP A 91 -1.26 -14.45 -3.47
CA ASP A 91 -0.33 -14.80 -2.40
C ASP A 91 -0.10 -16.30 -2.21
N GLU A 92 -0.79 -17.13 -2.99
CA GLU A 92 -0.68 -18.58 -3.01
C GLU A 92 -1.15 -19.26 -1.70
N ASP A 93 -2.18 -18.72 -1.06
CA ASP A 93 -2.73 -19.21 0.22
C ASP A 93 -3.98 -20.10 0.11
N GLY A 94 -4.51 -20.33 -1.09
CA GLY A 94 -5.69 -21.16 -1.36
C GLY A 94 -7.02 -20.42 -1.32
N CYS A 95 -7.01 -19.12 -1.01
CA CYS A 95 -8.21 -18.30 -1.04
C CYS A 95 -8.36 -17.57 -2.38
N ILE A 96 -9.58 -17.33 -2.84
CA ILE A 96 -9.82 -16.63 -4.10
C ILE A 96 -9.89 -15.11 -3.90
N ASP A 97 -8.96 -14.34 -4.49
CA ASP A 97 -8.85 -12.89 -4.40
C ASP A 97 -10.16 -12.15 -4.73
N ALA A 98 -10.97 -12.68 -5.62
CA ALA A 98 -12.19 -12.02 -6.07
C ALA A 98 -13.40 -12.22 -5.15
N SER A 99 -13.25 -12.88 -4.01
CA SER A 99 -14.32 -13.20 -3.07
C SER A 99 -14.08 -12.61 -1.68
N ILE A 100 -15.02 -12.83 -0.77
CA ILE A 100 -14.89 -12.38 0.61
C ILE A 100 -14.11 -13.36 1.50
N GLU A 101 -13.65 -14.45 0.98
CA GLU A 101 -12.80 -15.40 1.71
C GLU A 101 -11.36 -14.91 1.79
N ASP A 102 -10.89 -14.19 0.77
CA ASP A 102 -9.69 -13.39 0.84
C ASP A 102 -10.03 -11.90 1.02
N LEU A 103 -9.37 -11.24 1.89
CA LEU A 103 -9.57 -9.82 2.22
C LEU A 103 -8.25 -9.05 2.25
N ASP A 104 -7.14 -9.72 1.89
CA ASP A 104 -5.78 -9.20 1.94
C ASP A 104 -4.96 -10.00 0.93
N ASP A 105 -5.21 -9.72 -0.38
CA ASP A 105 -4.78 -10.53 -1.54
C ASP A 105 -3.24 -10.72 -1.66
N ASP A 106 -2.42 -9.93 -0.93
CA ASP A 106 -0.96 -10.06 -0.92
C ASP A 106 -0.36 -10.33 0.46
N ASN A 107 -1.23 -10.48 1.47
CA ASN A 107 -0.86 -10.79 2.85
C ASN A 107 0.15 -9.80 3.46
N ASP A 108 0.06 -8.52 3.11
CA ASP A 108 0.89 -7.46 3.69
C ASP A 108 0.39 -6.96 5.04
N GLY A 109 -0.86 -7.31 5.40
CA GLY A 109 -1.53 -6.93 6.65
C GLY A 109 -2.45 -5.72 6.53
N ILE A 110 -2.60 -5.13 5.35
CA ILE A 110 -3.58 -4.11 5.01
C ILE A 110 -4.67 -4.79 4.17
N ALA A 111 -5.93 -4.58 4.51
CA ALA A 111 -7.01 -5.23 3.78
C ALA A 111 -7.37 -4.47 2.49
N ASP A 112 -7.65 -5.21 1.40
CA ASP A 112 -7.98 -4.70 0.05
C ASP A 112 -9.03 -3.60 -0.01
N LEU A 113 -9.96 -3.59 0.94
CA LEU A 113 -11.02 -2.58 1.04
C LEU A 113 -10.52 -1.32 1.75
N SER A 114 -9.66 -0.51 1.09
CA SER A 114 -9.15 0.77 1.63
C SER A 114 -8.68 0.68 3.12
N PRO A 115 -7.46 1.04 3.46
CA PRO A 115 -6.66 2.01 2.66
C PRO A 115 -5.74 1.41 1.61
N ASP A 116 -5.78 0.12 1.31
CA ASP A 116 -4.82 -0.54 0.43
C ASP A 116 -4.91 -0.05 -1.03
N ASN A 117 -3.82 0.56 -1.49
CA ASN A 117 -3.63 1.01 -2.86
C ASN A 117 -2.89 -0.03 -3.72
N CYS A 118 -2.25 -1.01 -3.09
CA CYS A 118 -1.44 -2.06 -3.72
C CYS A 118 -1.97 -3.46 -3.45
N GLN A 119 -3.28 -3.68 -3.50
CA GLN A 119 -4.02 -4.90 -3.15
C GLN A 119 -3.40 -6.22 -3.62
N THR A 120 -2.68 -6.23 -4.71
CA THR A 120 -1.92 -7.36 -5.24
C THR A 120 -0.46 -6.94 -5.42
N GLY A 121 0.11 -6.39 -4.39
CA GLY A 121 1.46 -5.85 -4.34
C GLY A 121 2.57 -6.89 -4.22
N LEU A 122 3.66 -6.52 -3.62
CA LEU A 122 4.80 -7.41 -3.38
C LEU A 122 4.52 -8.37 -2.23
N LEU A 123 4.77 -9.65 -2.44
CA LEU A 123 4.60 -10.68 -1.43
C LEU A 123 5.76 -10.76 -0.44
N GLY A 124 5.45 -11.24 0.77
CA GLY A 124 6.47 -11.66 1.76
C GLY A 124 7.04 -10.53 2.61
N TRP A 125 6.32 -9.45 2.76
CA TRP A 125 6.60 -8.37 3.69
C TRP A 125 5.35 -8.09 4.55
N ILE A 126 5.46 -7.18 5.50
CA ILE A 126 4.33 -6.76 6.36
C ILE A 126 4.38 -5.24 6.46
N SER A 127 3.23 -4.59 6.29
CA SER A 127 3.07 -3.17 6.48
C SER A 127 3.35 -2.77 7.94
N THR A 128 4.23 -1.82 8.08
CA THR A 128 4.58 -1.18 9.35
C THR A 128 5.03 0.24 9.06
N SER A 129 5.01 1.14 10.03
CA SER A 129 5.53 2.51 9.87
C SER A 129 7.00 2.65 9.45
N ILE A 130 7.68 1.58 9.08
CA ILE A 130 9.06 1.55 8.57
C ILE A 130 9.11 1.03 7.15
N THR A 131 8.12 0.25 6.73
CA THR A 131 8.05 -0.44 5.44
C THR A 131 6.95 0.12 4.56
N ASP A 132 6.05 0.89 5.15
CA ASP A 132 4.87 1.51 4.59
C ASP A 132 4.52 2.67 5.54
N TYR A 133 5.04 3.85 5.23
CA TYR A 133 5.02 4.98 6.14
C TYR A 133 3.63 5.60 6.30
N ASP A 134 2.89 5.70 5.22
CA ASP A 134 1.55 6.28 5.18
C ASP A 134 0.43 5.25 5.38
N SER A 135 0.79 3.96 5.43
CA SER A 135 -0.12 2.82 5.65
C SER A 135 -1.14 2.63 4.53
N ASP A 136 -0.70 2.74 3.29
CA ASP A 136 -1.52 2.60 2.10
C ASP A 136 -1.41 1.23 1.41
N GLY A 137 -0.62 0.28 1.98
CA GLY A 137 -0.44 -1.07 1.47
C GLY A 137 0.64 -1.20 0.40
N CYS A 138 1.32 -0.13 0.03
CA CYS A 138 2.44 -0.17 -0.88
C CYS A 138 3.78 -0.17 -0.13
N GLN A 139 4.78 -0.88 -0.64
CA GLN A 139 6.07 -0.97 0.06
C GLN A 139 7.02 0.18 -0.33
N ASP A 140 7.35 1.10 0.61
CA ASP A 140 8.22 2.29 0.42
C ASP A 140 9.56 1.97 -0.24
N SER A 141 10.16 0.82 0.07
CA SER A 141 11.48 0.47 -0.46
C SER A 141 11.47 -0.09 -1.88
N SER A 142 10.31 -0.19 -2.50
CA SER A 142 10.09 -0.79 -3.81
C SER A 142 9.66 0.25 -4.86
N SER A 143 9.26 -0.20 -6.02
CA SER A 143 8.73 0.67 -7.08
C SER A 143 7.20 0.67 -7.12
N GLU A 144 6.54 0.06 -6.16
CA GLU A 144 5.08 0.12 -6.03
C GLU A 144 4.65 1.38 -5.29
N ASP A 145 5.52 1.90 -4.42
CA ASP A 145 5.37 3.21 -3.82
C ASP A 145 6.45 4.17 -4.32
N ASP A 146 6.07 5.27 -4.88
CA ASP A 146 6.96 6.34 -5.32
C ASP A 146 6.68 7.70 -4.64
N ASP A 147 5.79 7.68 -3.60
CA ASP A 147 5.38 8.83 -2.81
C ASP A 147 5.04 8.37 -1.37
N ASP A 148 6.08 8.11 -0.56
CA ASP A 148 6.01 7.40 0.73
C ASP A 148 5.12 8.08 1.80
N ASP A 149 4.74 9.35 1.65
CA ASP A 149 3.87 10.06 2.60
C ASP A 149 2.57 10.59 1.99
N ASN A 150 2.34 10.28 0.69
CA ASN A 150 1.14 10.61 -0.08
C ASN A 150 0.80 12.12 -0.05
N ASP A 151 1.82 12.98 -0.23
CA ASP A 151 1.63 14.42 -0.32
C ASP A 151 1.47 14.94 -1.77
N ASP A 152 1.52 14.05 -2.78
CA ASP A 152 1.51 14.30 -4.22
C ASP A 152 2.87 14.76 -4.79
N VAL A 153 3.97 14.69 -4.03
CA VAL A 153 5.35 14.89 -4.51
C VAL A 153 6.10 13.57 -4.44
N ILE A 154 6.56 13.07 -5.59
CA ILE A 154 7.24 11.77 -5.62
C ILE A 154 8.60 11.81 -4.89
N ASN A 155 8.96 10.77 -4.16
CA ASN A 155 10.19 10.63 -3.36
C ASN A 155 11.47 11.16 -4.00
N SER A 156 11.59 11.08 -5.33
CA SER A 156 12.79 11.52 -6.05
C SER A 156 12.90 13.03 -6.23
N LEU A 157 11.83 13.77 -5.99
CA LEU A 157 11.74 15.23 -6.09
C LEU A 157 11.43 15.86 -4.73
N ASP A 158 11.07 15.04 -3.76
CA ASP A 158 10.66 15.40 -2.45
C ASP A 158 11.87 15.53 -1.50
N ALA A 159 11.97 16.67 -0.82
CA ALA A 159 12.98 16.91 0.21
C ALA A 159 12.59 16.28 1.55
N CYS A 160 11.30 15.99 1.76
CA CYS A 160 10.71 15.39 2.96
C CYS A 160 9.96 14.07 2.70
N PRO A 161 10.51 13.05 2.04
CA PRO A 161 9.79 11.89 1.49
C PRO A 161 9.12 10.98 2.55
N THR A 162 9.22 11.30 3.81
CA THR A 162 8.48 10.71 4.93
C THR A 162 8.11 11.84 5.90
N GLY A 163 7.47 12.84 5.34
CA GLY A 163 7.08 14.07 6.01
C GLY A 163 5.77 13.96 6.80
N VAL A 164 5.05 15.06 6.89
CA VAL A 164 3.73 15.13 7.55
C VAL A 164 2.69 14.44 6.70
N LEU A 165 1.95 13.50 7.26
CA LEU A 165 0.88 12.78 6.57
C LEU A 165 -0.43 13.59 6.47
N LEU A 166 -1.30 13.20 5.52
CA LEU A 166 -2.68 13.70 5.37
C LEU A 166 -2.78 15.16 4.93
N TRP A 167 -1.88 15.58 4.08
CA TRP A 167 -1.92 16.86 3.38
C TRP A 167 -1.60 16.66 1.89
N THR A 168 -1.61 17.71 1.13
CA THR A 168 -1.22 17.68 -0.29
C THR A 168 -0.42 18.91 -0.61
N SER A 169 0.69 18.75 -1.30
CA SER A 169 1.54 19.83 -1.79
C SER A 169 0.76 20.70 -2.78
N VAL A 170 0.64 21.97 -2.46
CA VAL A 170 0.00 22.98 -3.31
C VAL A 170 0.75 24.30 -3.17
N GLN A 171 1.51 24.69 -4.17
CA GLN A 171 2.35 25.88 -4.20
C GLN A 171 1.70 27.17 -3.67
N ALA A 172 0.42 27.33 -3.83
CA ALA A 172 -0.25 28.55 -3.39
C ALA A 172 -0.64 28.56 -1.90
N THR A 173 -0.51 27.45 -1.18
CA THR A 173 -1.16 27.31 0.14
C THR A 173 -0.48 26.43 1.16
N THR A 174 0.32 25.46 0.78
CA THR A 174 0.82 24.42 1.69
C THR A 174 2.27 24.01 1.45
N ASP A 175 2.86 24.43 0.34
CA ASP A 175 4.22 24.08 -0.08
C ASP A 175 4.62 25.12 -1.14
N HIS A 176 5.22 26.22 -0.69
CA HIS A 176 5.44 27.38 -1.54
C HIS A 176 6.49 27.16 -2.62
N ASP A 177 7.55 26.45 -2.31
CA ASP A 177 8.67 26.17 -3.20
C ASP A 177 8.54 24.84 -3.96
N GLU A 178 7.47 24.06 -3.64
CA GLU A 178 7.16 22.76 -4.28
C GLU A 178 8.26 21.70 -4.04
N ASP A 179 8.85 21.71 -2.84
CA ASP A 179 9.91 20.76 -2.47
C ASP A 179 9.40 19.49 -1.74
N GLY A 180 8.08 19.41 -1.43
CA GLY A 180 7.46 18.29 -0.73
C GLY A 180 7.50 18.40 0.79
N CYS A 181 8.06 19.47 1.34
CA CYS A 181 7.94 19.76 2.76
C CYS A 181 6.76 20.71 3.00
N LYS A 182 6.11 20.56 4.13
CA LYS A 182 4.92 21.35 4.43
C LYS A 182 5.25 22.68 5.08
N ASP A 183 4.86 23.79 4.44
CA ASP A 183 4.97 25.15 5.00
C ASP A 183 4.31 25.21 6.41
N ASP A 184 4.74 26.11 7.25
CA ASP A 184 4.22 26.28 8.61
C ASP A 184 4.41 25.05 9.53
N ASP A 185 5.21 24.04 9.15
CA ASP A 185 5.58 22.89 9.97
C ASP A 185 7.09 22.86 10.26
N ALA A 186 7.54 22.01 11.15
CA ALA A 186 8.95 21.91 11.51
C ALA A 186 9.80 21.18 10.47
N GLU A 187 9.18 20.52 9.51
CA GLU A 187 9.88 19.85 8.41
C GLU A 187 10.35 20.85 7.36
N ASP A 188 9.59 21.93 7.12
CA ASP A 188 10.05 23.04 6.33
C ASP A 188 10.38 24.24 7.24
N PRO A 189 11.65 24.59 7.36
CA PRO A 189 12.08 25.77 8.12
C PRO A 189 12.39 27.00 7.25
N ASP A 190 12.17 26.96 5.93
CA ASP A 190 12.53 27.98 4.95
C ASP A 190 11.62 27.86 3.72
N ASP A 191 10.35 28.28 3.88
CA ASP A 191 9.21 28.05 2.97
C ASP A 191 9.42 28.51 1.51
N ASP A 192 10.45 29.33 1.21
CA ASP A 192 10.76 29.81 -0.17
C ASP A 192 12.17 29.45 -0.64
N ASP A 193 12.93 28.68 0.16
CA ASP A 193 14.28 28.17 -0.10
C ASP A 193 15.27 29.30 -0.51
N ASP A 194 15.11 30.48 0.11
CA ASP A 194 16.02 31.63 -0.10
C ASP A 194 17.29 31.56 0.76
N GLY A 195 17.33 30.65 1.76
CA GLY A 195 18.43 30.45 2.70
C GLY A 195 18.32 31.26 3.98
N VAL A 196 17.21 31.97 4.22
CA VAL A 196 16.83 32.62 5.48
C VAL A 196 15.65 31.85 6.07
N THR A 197 15.77 31.40 7.31
CA THR A 197 14.74 30.57 7.90
C THR A 197 13.56 31.39 8.43
N ASP A 198 12.32 30.90 8.27
CA ASP A 198 11.04 31.52 8.68
C ASP A 198 11.02 32.01 10.12
N LEU A 199 11.71 31.34 11.01
CA LEU A 199 11.84 31.72 12.42
C LEU A 199 12.82 32.88 12.63
N HIS A 200 12.54 34.06 12.02
CA HIS A 200 13.35 35.27 12.18
C HIS A 200 14.87 35.06 11.85
N PRO A 201 15.46 35.81 10.95
CA PRO A 201 14.99 37.18 10.58
C PRO A 201 14.01 37.25 9.42
N ASP A 202 13.57 36.17 8.81
CA ASP A 202 12.77 36.22 7.60
C ASP A 202 11.44 36.99 7.75
N VAL A 203 11.26 38.01 6.92
CA VAL A 203 10.05 38.83 6.85
C VAL A 203 9.20 38.44 5.65
N CYS A 204 9.82 37.78 4.64
CA CYS A 204 9.21 37.37 3.39
C CYS A 204 9.13 35.84 3.25
N GLN A 205 8.74 35.11 4.28
CA GLN A 205 8.73 33.64 4.40
C GLN A 205 8.21 32.85 3.18
N THR A 206 7.31 33.43 2.42
CA THR A 206 6.81 32.90 1.15
C THR A 206 7.06 33.93 0.03
N GLY A 207 8.29 34.35 -0.07
CA GLY A 207 8.73 35.38 -0.99
C GLY A 207 8.92 34.92 -2.44
N VAL A 208 9.82 35.57 -3.17
CA VAL A 208 10.13 35.23 -4.55
C VAL A 208 11.04 34.01 -4.62
N LEU A 209 10.64 32.97 -5.34
CA LEU A 209 11.39 31.72 -5.49
C LEU A 209 12.63 31.84 -6.39
N GLY A 210 13.58 30.91 -6.22
CA GLY A 210 14.70 30.67 -7.15
C GLY A 210 15.84 31.67 -7.05
N TRP A 211 16.06 32.23 -5.88
CA TRP A 211 17.22 33.08 -5.57
C TRP A 211 17.82 32.63 -4.20
N THR A 212 18.87 33.27 -3.80
CA THR A 212 19.48 32.99 -2.47
C THR A 212 19.92 34.31 -1.85
N SER A 213 19.52 34.47 -0.58
CA SER A 213 19.88 35.64 0.24
C SER A 213 21.40 35.74 0.41
N ASN A 214 21.90 36.93 0.15
CA ASN A 214 23.28 37.32 0.42
C ASN A 214 23.39 38.85 0.34
N SER A 215 24.49 39.43 0.83
CA SER A 215 24.71 40.87 0.88
C SER A 215 24.69 41.64 -0.48
N GLY A 216 24.32 41.02 -1.55
CA GLY A 216 24.16 41.65 -2.87
C GLY A 216 22.79 41.44 -3.48
N THR A 217 21.94 40.64 -2.80
CA THR A 217 20.55 40.35 -3.21
C THR A 217 19.54 40.63 -2.10
N ASP A 218 20.01 40.75 -0.89
CA ASP A 218 19.29 40.99 0.37
C ASP A 218 20.32 41.62 1.32
N TYR A 219 20.31 42.94 1.39
CA TYR A 219 21.39 43.68 2.05
C TYR A 219 21.32 43.62 3.58
N ASP A 220 20.14 43.67 4.13
CA ASP A 220 19.90 43.66 5.57
C ASP A 220 19.71 42.23 6.12
N GLY A 221 19.51 41.24 5.26
CA GLY A 221 19.45 39.82 5.60
C GLY A 221 18.11 39.41 6.21
N ASP A 222 17.02 40.02 5.75
CA ASP A 222 15.69 39.80 6.29
C ASP A 222 14.81 38.84 5.47
N GLY A 223 15.38 38.23 4.38
CA GLY A 223 14.68 37.25 3.54
C GLY A 223 13.86 37.87 2.42
N CYS A 224 13.82 39.19 2.31
CA CYS A 224 13.18 39.88 1.19
C CYS A 224 14.21 40.22 0.12
N ARG A 225 13.85 40.11 -1.17
CA ARG A 225 14.79 40.36 -2.24
C ARG A 225 14.79 41.82 -2.66
N ASP A 226 15.92 42.54 -2.47
CA ASP A 226 16.11 43.97 -2.76
C ASP A 226 15.64 44.44 -4.15
N SER A 227 15.64 43.54 -5.13
CA SER A 227 15.29 43.90 -6.50
C SER A 227 13.82 43.76 -6.84
N ASP A 228 13.02 43.25 -5.94
CA ASP A 228 11.61 42.90 -6.15
C ASP A 228 10.67 43.80 -5.33
N ALA A 229 9.40 43.73 -5.59
CA ALA A 229 8.40 44.57 -4.94
C ALA A 229 8.00 44.09 -3.53
N GLU A 230 8.55 42.99 -3.04
CA GLU A 230 8.40 42.52 -1.70
C GLU A 230 9.25 43.32 -0.71
N GLU A 231 10.42 43.81 -1.17
CA GLU A 231 11.28 44.71 -0.41
C GLU A 231 11.12 46.17 -0.86
N ILE A 232 11.05 47.06 0.05
CA ILE A 232 10.85 48.50 -0.17
C ILE A 232 11.74 49.39 0.68
N ASP A 233 12.62 48.80 1.53
CA ASP A 233 13.57 49.50 2.42
C ASP A 233 14.81 48.62 2.64
N ASP A 234 15.65 48.50 1.55
CA ASP A 234 16.76 47.53 1.41
C ASP A 234 17.77 47.52 2.60
N ASP A 235 17.78 48.52 3.47
CA ASP A 235 18.69 48.55 4.62
C ASP A 235 17.99 48.67 5.97
N ASN A 236 16.67 48.62 5.96
CA ASN A 236 15.77 48.64 7.15
C ASN A 236 16.03 49.85 8.07
N ASP A 237 16.45 51.01 7.47
CA ASP A 237 16.69 52.21 8.28
C ASP A 237 15.41 53.03 8.55
N GLY A 238 14.30 52.66 7.94
CA GLY A 238 12.97 53.27 8.06
C GLY A 238 12.71 54.36 7.02
N VAL A 239 13.55 54.46 5.97
CA VAL A 239 13.36 55.34 4.82
C VAL A 239 13.23 54.46 3.59
N LEU A 240 12.09 54.54 2.89
CA LEU A 240 11.84 53.73 1.71
C LEU A 240 12.85 54.06 0.58
N ASP A 241 13.27 53.03 -0.20
CA ASP A 241 14.26 53.13 -1.28
C ASP A 241 14.03 54.25 -2.24
N ASP A 242 12.77 54.46 -2.66
CA ASP A 242 12.38 55.57 -3.58
C ASP A 242 12.72 56.97 -3.00
N SER A 243 12.93 57.08 -1.68
CA SER A 243 13.18 58.29 -0.94
C SER A 243 14.55 58.32 -0.30
N ASP A 244 15.23 57.19 -0.28
CA ASP A 244 16.54 57.04 0.35
C ASP A 244 17.68 57.34 -0.62
N ALA A 245 18.56 58.24 -0.21
CA ALA A 245 19.77 58.58 -0.95
C ALA A 245 20.98 57.70 -0.61
N CYS A 246 20.80 56.82 0.41
CA CYS A 246 21.83 55.96 0.95
C CYS A 246 21.44 54.48 0.98
N ASN A 247 20.43 54.09 0.21
CA ASN A 247 20.00 52.70 0.16
C ASN A 247 21.19 51.75 -0.17
N ALA A 248 21.05 50.46 0.15
CA ALA A 248 22.09 49.46 0.14
C ALA A 248 22.87 49.35 -1.18
N THR A 249 22.28 49.71 -2.32
CA THR A 249 22.91 49.66 -3.62
C THR A 249 24.03 50.67 -3.81
N VAL A 250 24.22 51.64 -2.88
CA VAL A 250 25.25 52.69 -2.93
C VAL A 250 26.37 52.49 -1.90
N SER A 251 26.66 51.26 -1.49
CA SER A 251 27.81 50.97 -0.64
C SER A 251 29.16 51.22 -1.34
N GLY A 252 29.51 52.47 -1.45
CA GLY A 252 30.75 52.91 -2.08
C GLY A 252 31.21 54.26 -1.64
N ASN A 253 31.11 54.66 -0.38
CA ASN A 253 31.97 55.69 0.21
C ASN A 253 31.54 56.13 1.60
N LEU A 254 31.91 55.41 2.60
CA LEU A 254 32.20 56.04 3.90
C LEU A 254 33.70 56.34 3.94
N GLY A 255 34.09 57.51 3.47
CA GLY A 255 35.42 58.09 3.67
C GLY A 255 35.56 58.72 5.06
#